data_36069ad4e1e43e5b7ac6772910f95b78
#
_entry.id   36069ad4e1e43e5b7ac6772910f95b78
#
_cell.length_a   1.000
_cell.length_b   1.000
_cell.length_c   1.000
_cell.angle_alpha   90.00
_cell.angle_beta   90.00
_cell.angle_gamma   90.00
#
_symmetry.space_group_name_H-M   'P 1'
#
loop_
_entity.id
_entity.type
_entity.pdbx_description
1 polymer ?
#
loop_
_entity_poly.entity_id
_entity_poly.type
_entity_poly.pdbx_seq_one_letter_code
_entity_poly.pdbx_strand_id
1 'polypeptide(L)'
;GEPYSVLRLGDEETAGRITNQSLYVHGQALMASSRVEVIYCGSAEAQRVEDAVLTALAALPRGAQTALPEVQRIQAPDTPRRIVETMDVTQGKLAMGYRCSSDDYPAMVLANLIFGGTSNSKLFLNVRERLSLCYYASSSYARSKNILTVSSGVETADFERAEAEI
;
A
#
# COMPACT_ATOMS: atom_id res chain seq x y z
N GLY A 1 8.27 6.65 14.50
CA GLY A 1 7.32 6.64 13.41
C GLY A 1 6.68 5.28 13.21
N GLU A 2 5.60 5.20 12.46
CA GLU A 2 4.98 3.93 12.12
C GLU A 2 5.83 3.16 11.09
N PRO A 3 5.91 1.82 11.18
CA PRO A 3 6.54 1.00 10.13
C PRO A 3 5.93 1.23 8.74
N TYR A 4 4.66 1.65 8.67
CA TYR A 4 3.97 1.98 7.43
C TYR A 4 4.57 3.19 6.68
N SER A 5 5.33 4.05 7.37
CA SER A 5 6.01 5.20 6.76
C SER A 5 7.32 4.82 6.03
N VAL A 6 7.77 3.58 6.19
CA VAL A 6 8.97 3.11 5.48
C VAL A 6 8.66 2.92 4.00
N LEU A 7 9.47 3.52 3.14
CA LEU A 7 9.33 3.38 1.70
C LEU A 7 9.57 1.91 1.30
N ARG A 8 8.50 1.24 0.86
CA ARG A 8 8.51 -0.21 0.58
C ARG A 8 9.50 -0.61 -0.51
N LEU A 9 9.73 0.26 -1.46
CA LEU A 9 10.67 0.01 -2.57
C LEU A 9 12.11 0.45 -2.24
N GLY A 10 12.33 1.06 -1.06
CA GLY A 10 13.62 1.63 -0.70
C GLY A 10 13.95 2.88 -1.52
N ASP A 11 15.22 3.22 -1.53
CA ASP A 11 15.79 4.31 -2.30
C ASP A 11 16.98 3.82 -3.14
N GLU A 12 17.43 4.63 -4.09
CA GLU A 12 18.51 4.28 -5.02
C GLU A 12 19.83 4.02 -4.28
N GLU A 13 20.14 4.80 -3.26
CA GLU A 13 21.37 4.64 -2.46
C GLU A 13 21.37 3.30 -1.72
N THR A 14 20.26 2.96 -1.07
CA THR A 14 20.10 1.69 -0.38
C THR A 14 20.13 0.51 -1.35
N ALA A 15 19.46 0.63 -2.50
CA ALA A 15 19.47 -0.39 -3.54
C ALA A 15 20.87 -0.62 -4.11
N GLY A 16 21.63 0.44 -4.33
CA GLY A 16 23.01 0.36 -4.84
C GLY A 16 24.00 -0.32 -3.88
N ARG A 17 23.68 -0.40 -2.59
CA ARG A 17 24.50 -1.10 -1.57
C ARG A 17 24.20 -2.59 -1.45
N ILE A 18 23.14 -3.08 -2.08
CA ILE A 18 22.77 -4.50 -2.04
C ILE A 18 23.73 -5.29 -2.92
N THR A 19 24.36 -6.31 -2.35
CA THR A 19 25.18 -7.26 -3.06
C THR A 19 24.50 -8.62 -3.13
N ASN A 20 24.93 -9.49 -4.05
CA ASN A 20 24.45 -10.87 -4.11
C ASN A 20 24.61 -11.60 -2.78
N GLN A 21 25.72 -11.38 -2.08
CA GLN A 21 25.99 -12.00 -0.77
C GLN A 21 25.01 -11.47 0.31
N SER A 22 24.81 -10.15 0.41
CA SER A 22 23.90 -9.58 1.39
C SER A 22 22.46 -10.00 1.14
N LEU A 23 22.04 -10.07 -0.13
CA LEU A 23 20.70 -10.54 -0.51
C LEU A 23 20.50 -12.01 -0.16
N TYR A 24 21.50 -12.87 -0.43
CA TYR A 24 21.45 -14.29 -0.09
C TYR A 24 21.33 -14.51 1.43
N VAL A 25 22.17 -13.84 2.22
CA VAL A 25 22.12 -13.92 3.69
C VAL A 25 20.77 -13.45 4.23
N HIS A 26 20.24 -12.34 3.69
CA HIS A 26 18.92 -11.83 4.07
C HIS A 26 17.81 -12.82 3.73
N GLY A 27 17.85 -13.40 2.53
CA GLY A 27 16.89 -14.44 2.12
C GLY A 27 16.91 -15.65 3.04
N GLN A 28 18.10 -16.13 3.44
CA GLN A 28 18.21 -17.23 4.40
C GLN A 28 17.65 -16.86 5.78
N ALA A 29 17.94 -15.65 6.27
CA ALA A 29 17.40 -15.16 7.54
C ALA A 29 15.86 -15.08 7.52
N LEU A 30 15.27 -14.59 6.43
CA LEU A 30 13.83 -14.59 6.24
C LEU A 30 13.23 -16.00 6.28
N MET A 31 13.80 -16.93 5.53
CA MET A 31 13.35 -18.32 5.51
C MET A 31 13.48 -19.00 6.87
N ALA A 32 14.48 -18.63 7.67
CA ALA A 32 14.68 -19.19 9.00
C ALA A 32 13.69 -18.65 10.05
N SER A 33 13.33 -17.37 10.01
CA SER A 33 12.64 -16.70 11.11
C SER A 33 11.25 -16.15 10.79
N SER A 34 10.87 -16.07 9.51
CA SER A 34 9.54 -15.53 9.15
C SER A 34 8.43 -16.54 9.41
N ARG A 35 7.26 -16.04 9.77
CA ARG A 35 6.01 -16.82 9.73
C ARG A 35 5.69 -17.17 8.29
N VAL A 36 5.36 -18.43 8.06
CA VAL A 36 4.93 -18.94 6.74
C VAL A 36 3.47 -19.34 6.83
N GLU A 37 2.65 -18.81 5.96
CA GLU A 37 1.25 -19.20 5.77
C GLU A 37 1.10 -19.70 4.33
N VAL A 38 0.53 -20.89 4.16
CA VAL A 38 0.27 -21.47 2.86
C VAL A 38 -1.23 -21.57 2.65
N ILE A 39 -1.72 -20.98 1.57
CA ILE A 39 -3.13 -21.05 1.17
C ILE A 39 -3.17 -21.79 -0.16
N TYR A 40 -3.92 -22.90 -0.19
CA TYR A 40 -4.11 -23.67 -1.41
C TYR A 40 -5.56 -23.58 -1.89
N CYS A 41 -5.72 -23.35 -3.19
CA CYS A 41 -7.00 -23.43 -3.89
C CYS A 41 -6.80 -24.22 -5.18
N GLY A 42 -7.42 -25.40 -5.27
CA GLY A 42 -7.27 -26.28 -6.42
C GLY A 42 -8.02 -27.60 -6.23
N SER A 43 -7.86 -28.52 -7.17
CA SER A 43 -8.56 -29.82 -7.21
C SER A 43 -7.79 -30.98 -6.58
N ALA A 44 -6.55 -30.77 -6.11
CA ALA A 44 -5.81 -31.82 -5.44
C ALA A 44 -6.38 -32.09 -4.04
N GLU A 45 -6.26 -33.34 -3.59
CA GLU A 45 -6.70 -33.73 -2.25
C GLU A 45 -5.90 -32.96 -1.17
N ALA A 46 -6.61 -32.44 -0.16
CA ALA A 46 -6.05 -31.54 0.85
C ALA A 46 -4.86 -32.17 1.61
N GLN A 47 -4.97 -33.42 2.03
CA GLN A 47 -3.92 -34.13 2.76
C GLN A 47 -2.63 -34.26 1.93
N ARG A 48 -2.78 -34.58 0.63
CA ARG A 48 -1.63 -34.68 -0.27
C ARG A 48 -0.89 -33.34 -0.42
N VAL A 49 -1.63 -32.22 -0.45
CA VAL A 49 -1.05 -30.89 -0.50
C VAL A 49 -0.34 -30.55 0.81
N GLU A 50 -0.99 -30.83 1.94
CA GLU A 50 -0.42 -30.61 3.28
C GLU A 50 0.89 -31.38 3.44
N ASP A 51 0.91 -32.66 3.13
CA ASP A 51 2.11 -33.53 3.24
C ASP A 51 3.25 -33.00 2.36
N ALA A 52 2.95 -32.58 1.14
CA ALA A 52 3.95 -32.01 0.23
C ALA A 52 4.54 -30.68 0.76
N VAL A 53 3.69 -29.81 1.29
CA VAL A 53 4.11 -28.54 1.88
C VAL A 53 4.96 -28.77 3.14
N LEU A 54 4.50 -29.63 4.04
CA LEU A 54 5.26 -29.97 5.27
C LEU A 54 6.62 -30.59 4.94
N THR A 55 6.68 -31.48 3.95
CA THR A 55 7.93 -32.06 3.47
C THR A 55 8.89 -30.98 2.94
N ALA A 56 8.37 -30.07 2.11
CA ALA A 56 9.19 -28.98 1.57
C ALA A 56 9.68 -28.02 2.66
N LEU A 57 8.83 -27.67 3.64
CA LEU A 57 9.19 -26.80 4.76
C LEU A 57 10.19 -27.44 5.72
N ALA A 58 10.12 -28.76 5.92
CA ALA A 58 11.05 -29.51 6.78
C ALA A 58 12.49 -29.46 6.24
N ALA A 59 12.67 -29.28 4.94
CA ALA A 59 13.98 -29.12 4.32
C ALA A 59 14.62 -27.73 4.52
N LEU A 60 13.86 -26.76 5.01
CA LEU A 60 14.35 -25.39 5.24
C LEU A 60 14.95 -25.23 6.63
N PRO A 61 16.00 -24.42 6.79
CA PRO A 61 16.59 -24.12 8.09
C PRO A 61 15.64 -23.22 8.90
N ARG A 62 14.67 -23.82 9.60
CA ARG A 62 13.69 -23.10 10.43
C ARG A 62 14.22 -22.90 11.85
N GLY A 63 14.16 -21.66 12.34
CA GLY A 63 14.50 -21.29 13.71
C GLY A 63 13.31 -20.70 14.46
N ALA A 64 13.59 -19.95 15.52
CA ALA A 64 12.55 -19.22 16.23
C ALA A 64 11.90 -18.17 15.34
N GLN A 65 10.56 -18.15 15.32
CA GLN A 65 9.82 -17.19 14.52
C GLN A 65 9.91 -15.80 15.14
N THR A 66 10.13 -14.80 14.31
CA THR A 66 10.05 -13.40 14.72
C THR A 66 8.60 -13.03 14.94
N ALA A 67 8.27 -12.47 16.11
CA ALA A 67 6.95 -11.95 16.39
C ALA A 67 6.62 -10.81 15.42
N LEU A 68 5.41 -10.84 14.86
CA LEU A 68 4.94 -9.71 14.05
C LEU A 68 4.67 -8.52 14.97
N PRO A 69 5.13 -7.32 14.59
CA PRO A 69 4.84 -6.13 15.37
C PRO A 69 3.34 -5.84 15.36
N GLU A 70 2.83 -5.34 16.48
CA GLU A 70 1.45 -4.85 16.52
C GLU A 70 1.25 -3.71 15.52
N VAL A 71 0.06 -3.71 14.90
CA VAL A 71 -0.34 -2.61 14.02
C VAL A 71 -0.59 -1.37 14.86
N GLN A 72 0.31 -0.40 14.75
CA GLN A 72 0.13 0.90 15.40
C GLN A 72 -0.64 1.84 14.47
N ARG A 73 -1.58 2.59 15.03
CA ARG A 73 -2.32 3.66 14.36
C ARG A 73 -2.04 4.96 15.09
N ILE A 74 -1.35 5.89 14.44
CA ILE A 74 -1.12 7.23 14.97
C ILE A 74 -2.31 8.11 14.62
N GLN A 75 -2.74 8.98 15.54
CA GLN A 75 -3.80 9.94 15.26
C GLN A 75 -3.39 10.94 14.19
N ALA A 76 -4.38 11.47 13.48
CA ALA A 76 -4.14 12.55 12.53
C ALA A 76 -3.57 13.78 13.25
N PRO A 77 -2.67 14.53 12.64
CA PRO A 77 -2.27 15.83 13.17
C PRO A 77 -3.47 16.81 13.14
N ASP A 78 -3.51 17.76 14.07
CA ASP A 78 -4.57 18.77 14.14
C ASP A 78 -4.62 19.68 12.90
N THR A 79 -3.49 19.82 12.21
CA THR A 79 -3.38 20.62 10.99
C THR A 79 -2.88 19.76 9.82
N PRO A 80 -3.48 19.92 8.63
CA PRO A 80 -2.98 19.25 7.43
C PRO A 80 -1.51 19.61 7.15
N ARG A 81 -0.74 18.63 6.71
CA ARG A 81 0.64 18.84 6.27
C ARG A 81 0.68 18.82 4.76
N ARG A 82 1.29 19.83 4.17
CA ARG A 82 1.57 19.89 2.73
C ARG A 82 3.07 19.71 2.50
N ILE A 83 3.42 18.80 1.59
CA ILE A 83 4.79 18.54 1.16
C ILE A 83 4.81 18.70 -0.36
N VAL A 84 5.76 19.47 -0.86
CA VAL A 84 5.93 19.68 -2.30
C VAL A 84 7.34 19.23 -2.67
N GLU A 85 7.43 18.35 -3.64
CA GLU A 85 8.68 17.91 -4.25
C GLU A 85 8.70 18.35 -5.71
N THR A 86 9.79 19.02 -6.13
CA THR A 86 9.95 19.44 -7.51
C THR A 86 10.78 18.42 -8.26
N MET A 87 10.25 17.93 -9.38
CA MET A 87 10.89 16.94 -10.24
C MET A 87 10.80 17.38 -11.70
N ASP A 88 11.75 16.97 -12.51
CA ASP A 88 11.70 17.16 -13.97
C ASP A 88 10.78 16.10 -14.60
N VAL A 89 9.47 16.37 -14.53
CA VAL A 89 8.43 15.49 -15.03
C VAL A 89 7.39 16.28 -15.81
N THR A 90 6.78 15.67 -16.80
CA THR A 90 5.75 16.29 -17.64
C THR A 90 4.40 16.40 -16.95
N GLN A 91 4.16 15.62 -15.89
CA GLN A 91 2.89 15.58 -15.19
C GLN A 91 3.10 15.54 -13.68
N GLY A 92 2.43 16.43 -12.97
CA GLY A 92 2.42 16.45 -11.50
C GLY A 92 1.67 15.24 -10.92
N LYS A 93 2.08 14.81 -9.74
CA LYS A 93 1.43 13.78 -8.95
C LYS A 93 0.87 14.40 -7.68
N LEU A 94 -0.46 14.35 -7.52
CA LEU A 94 -1.14 14.78 -6.30
C LEU A 94 -1.49 13.56 -5.48
N ALA A 95 -1.03 13.53 -4.24
CA ALA A 95 -1.38 12.49 -3.27
C ALA A 95 -1.94 13.13 -2.00
N MET A 96 -3.09 12.66 -1.54
CA MET A 96 -3.69 13.09 -0.28
C MET A 96 -3.91 11.87 0.62
N GLY A 97 -3.70 12.03 1.93
CA GLY A 97 -3.89 10.99 2.92
C GLY A 97 -4.81 11.45 4.04
N TYR A 98 -5.80 10.65 4.35
CA TYR A 98 -6.78 10.91 5.41
C TYR A 98 -6.76 9.77 6.41
N ARG A 99 -6.64 10.08 7.70
CA ARG A 99 -6.87 9.10 8.76
C ARG A 99 -8.37 9.10 9.08
N CYS A 100 -8.96 7.91 8.94
CA CYS A 100 -10.38 7.74 9.17
C CYS A 100 -10.64 7.46 10.65
N SER A 101 -11.78 7.96 11.15
CA SER A 101 -12.21 7.76 12.54
C SER A 101 -13.11 6.53 12.71
N SER A 102 -13.77 6.08 11.63
CA SER A 102 -14.66 4.93 11.68
C SER A 102 -13.89 3.61 11.57
N ASP A 103 -14.20 2.66 12.42
CA ASP A 103 -13.71 1.28 12.37
C ASP A 103 -14.70 0.33 11.65
N ASP A 104 -15.83 0.85 11.17
CA ASP A 104 -16.79 0.10 10.36
C ASP A 104 -16.20 -0.17 8.98
N TYR A 105 -15.57 -1.34 8.84
CA TYR A 105 -14.88 -1.71 7.60
C TYR A 105 -15.81 -1.78 6.38
N PRO A 106 -16.98 -2.44 6.43
CA PRO A 106 -17.93 -2.43 5.31
C PRO A 106 -18.33 -1.02 4.87
N ALA A 107 -18.66 -0.14 5.81
CA ALA A 107 -19.00 1.26 5.50
C ALA A 107 -17.84 2.00 4.86
N MET A 108 -16.60 1.80 5.34
CA MET A 108 -15.41 2.42 4.77
C MET A 108 -15.10 1.91 3.36
N VAL A 109 -15.33 0.63 3.08
CA VAL A 109 -15.19 0.08 1.73
C VAL A 109 -16.21 0.72 0.78
N LEU A 110 -17.48 0.80 1.18
CA LEU A 110 -18.52 1.45 0.37
C LEU A 110 -18.24 2.94 0.16
N ALA A 111 -17.83 3.65 1.20
CA ALA A 111 -17.44 5.06 1.11
C ALA A 111 -16.28 5.25 0.11
N ASN A 112 -15.26 4.40 0.17
CA ASN A 112 -14.15 4.43 -0.79
C ASN A 112 -14.62 4.16 -2.23
N LEU A 113 -15.47 3.16 -2.44
CA LEU A 113 -16.02 2.85 -3.79
C LEU A 113 -16.79 4.03 -4.38
N ILE A 114 -17.61 4.69 -3.58
CA ILE A 114 -18.38 5.88 -3.99
C ILE A 114 -17.45 7.06 -4.25
N PHE A 115 -16.44 7.25 -3.41
CA PHE A 115 -15.55 8.41 -3.47
C PHE A 115 -14.61 8.35 -4.66
N GLY A 116 -13.76 7.31 -4.76
CA GLY A 116 -12.74 7.22 -5.80
C GLY A 116 -12.29 5.81 -6.18
N GLY A 117 -12.96 4.77 -5.65
CA GLY A 117 -12.55 3.38 -5.82
C GLY A 117 -13.00 2.73 -7.13
N THR A 118 -13.82 3.39 -7.95
CA THR A 118 -14.37 2.84 -9.20
C THR A 118 -14.39 3.87 -10.31
N SER A 119 -14.60 3.41 -11.55
CA SER A 119 -14.81 4.29 -12.72
C SER A 119 -16.15 5.07 -12.71
N ASN A 120 -17.04 4.76 -11.78
CA ASN A 120 -18.30 5.48 -11.58
C ASN A 120 -18.27 6.30 -10.28
N SER A 121 -17.12 6.46 -9.68
CA SER A 121 -16.93 7.20 -8.43
C SER A 121 -17.03 8.72 -8.63
N LYS A 122 -17.22 9.44 -7.53
CA LYS A 122 -17.29 10.91 -7.55
C LYS A 122 -16.02 11.55 -8.10
N LEU A 123 -14.84 11.06 -7.70
CA LEU A 123 -13.57 11.58 -8.23
C LEU A 123 -13.46 11.36 -9.73
N PHE A 124 -13.77 10.16 -10.20
CA PHE A 124 -13.71 9.86 -11.61
C PHE A 124 -14.67 10.73 -12.42
N LEU A 125 -15.96 10.75 -12.04
CA LEU A 125 -16.99 11.48 -12.81
C LEU A 125 -16.85 13.01 -12.73
N ASN A 126 -16.46 13.56 -11.58
CA ASN A 126 -16.39 15.00 -11.42
C ASN A 126 -15.03 15.58 -11.82
N VAL A 127 -13.93 15.03 -11.26
CA VAL A 127 -12.60 15.63 -11.44
C VAL A 127 -12.00 15.26 -12.80
N ARG A 128 -12.14 13.98 -13.20
CA ARG A 128 -11.59 13.52 -14.48
C ARG A 128 -12.53 13.80 -15.64
N GLU A 129 -13.79 13.30 -15.61
CA GLU A 129 -14.66 13.36 -16.79
C GLU A 129 -15.27 14.76 -16.99
N ARG A 130 -15.91 15.32 -15.98
CA ARG A 130 -16.61 16.59 -16.10
C ARG A 130 -15.68 17.80 -16.20
N LEU A 131 -14.63 17.84 -15.36
CA LEU A 131 -13.73 18.99 -15.26
C LEU A 131 -12.45 18.83 -16.06
N SER A 132 -12.13 17.61 -16.48
CA SER A 132 -10.90 17.27 -17.23
C SER A 132 -9.61 17.77 -16.58
N LEU A 133 -9.57 17.81 -15.24
CA LEU A 133 -8.43 18.34 -14.48
C LEU A 133 -7.28 17.34 -14.31
N CYS A 134 -7.52 16.05 -14.59
CA CYS A 134 -6.54 15.03 -14.35
C CYS A 134 -6.65 13.87 -15.35
N TYR A 135 -5.54 13.18 -15.56
CA TYR A 135 -5.51 11.95 -16.34
C TYR A 135 -6.19 10.79 -15.59
N TYR A 136 -5.97 10.72 -14.29
CA TYR A 136 -6.64 9.79 -13.39
C TYR A 136 -6.88 10.45 -12.03
N ALA A 137 -7.97 10.06 -11.37
CA ALA A 137 -8.23 10.35 -9.96
C ALA A 137 -8.85 9.10 -9.33
N SER A 138 -8.24 8.61 -8.29
CA SER A 138 -8.68 7.40 -7.60
C SER A 138 -8.43 7.48 -6.10
N SER A 139 -9.17 6.68 -5.34
CA SER A 139 -8.92 6.51 -3.91
C SER A 139 -8.75 5.04 -3.54
N SER A 140 -8.03 4.79 -2.47
CA SER A 140 -7.86 3.47 -1.87
C SER A 140 -7.93 3.54 -0.35
N TYR A 141 -8.49 2.50 0.27
CA TYR A 141 -8.64 2.41 1.71
C TYR A 141 -7.78 1.27 2.29
N ALA A 142 -6.86 1.61 3.17
CA ALA A 142 -6.00 0.66 3.87
C ALA A 142 -6.58 0.35 5.26
N ARG A 143 -7.32 -0.77 5.38
CA ARG A 143 -7.96 -1.21 6.63
C ARG A 143 -7.02 -1.28 7.82
N SER A 144 -5.84 -1.90 7.65
CA SER A 144 -4.89 -2.11 8.74
C SER A 144 -4.46 -0.80 9.41
N LYS A 145 -4.42 0.29 8.67
CA LYS A 145 -4.02 1.62 9.15
C LYS A 145 -5.17 2.61 9.29
N ASN A 146 -6.36 2.24 8.83
CA ASN A 146 -7.52 3.11 8.76
C ASN A 146 -7.21 4.43 8.01
N ILE A 147 -6.56 4.29 6.86
CA ILE A 147 -6.14 5.41 6.02
C ILE A 147 -6.85 5.32 4.67
N LEU A 148 -7.46 6.41 4.26
CA LEU A 148 -7.92 6.64 2.89
C LEU A 148 -6.86 7.48 2.18
N THR A 149 -6.42 7.03 1.01
CA THR A 149 -5.50 7.78 0.16
C THR A 149 -6.16 8.14 -1.16
N VAL A 150 -5.90 9.34 -1.64
CA VAL A 150 -6.25 9.79 -3.00
C VAL A 150 -4.99 9.92 -3.81
N SER A 151 -5.04 9.52 -5.06
CA SER A 151 -3.95 9.70 -6.02
C SER A 151 -4.50 10.23 -7.33
N SER A 152 -3.85 11.26 -7.88
CA SER A 152 -4.23 11.87 -9.14
C SER A 152 -3.01 12.31 -9.94
N GLY A 153 -3.09 12.19 -11.27
CA GLY A 153 -2.09 12.75 -12.19
C GLY A 153 -2.65 14.02 -12.82
N VAL A 154 -2.05 15.16 -12.53
CA VAL A 154 -2.57 16.50 -12.83
C VAL A 154 -1.56 17.31 -13.62
N GLU A 155 -2.01 18.10 -14.58
CA GLU A 155 -1.17 19.11 -15.22
C GLU A 155 -0.74 20.16 -14.18
N THR A 156 0.49 20.62 -14.27
CA THR A 156 1.06 21.54 -13.27
C THR A 156 0.23 22.83 -13.12
N ALA A 157 -0.36 23.31 -14.22
CA ALA A 157 -1.19 24.51 -14.23
C ALA A 157 -2.54 24.32 -13.52
N ASP A 158 -3.04 23.09 -13.43
CA ASP A 158 -4.35 22.78 -12.84
C ASP A 158 -4.27 22.22 -11.40
N PHE A 159 -3.07 22.22 -10.81
CA PHE A 159 -2.81 21.52 -9.55
C PHE A 159 -3.68 22.03 -8.38
N GLU A 160 -3.70 23.36 -8.19
CA GLU A 160 -4.49 23.96 -7.10
C GLU A 160 -6.00 23.77 -7.30
N ARG A 161 -6.45 23.83 -8.55
CA ARG A 161 -7.84 23.59 -8.89
C ARG A 161 -8.24 22.14 -8.67
N ALA A 162 -7.39 21.19 -9.06
CA ALA A 162 -7.63 19.77 -8.83
C ALA A 162 -7.63 19.44 -7.32
N GLU A 163 -6.71 20.03 -6.55
CA GLU A 163 -6.66 19.87 -5.10
C GLU A 163 -7.95 20.36 -4.42
N ALA A 164 -8.52 21.46 -4.91
CA ALA A 164 -9.76 22.04 -4.35
C ALA A 164 -11.04 21.28 -4.74
N GLU A 165 -11.03 20.57 -5.86
CA GLU A 165 -12.18 19.81 -6.37
C GLU A 165 -12.22 18.35 -5.86
N ILE A 166 -11.11 17.87 -5.28
CA ILE A 166 -11.01 16.57 -4.65
C ILE A 166 -11.48 16.62 -3.19
#